data_e8516fdd05c6bb08a504a3d083ca2d11
#
_entry.id   e8516fdd05c6bb08a504a3d083ca2d11
#
_cell.length_a   1.000
_cell.length_b   1.000
_cell.length_c   1.000
_cell.angle_alpha   90.00
_cell.angle_beta   90.00
_cell.angle_gamma   90.00
#
_symmetry.space_group_name_H-M   'P 1'
#
loop_
_entity.id
_entity.type
_entity.pdbx_description
1 polymer ?
#
loop_
_entity_poly.entity_id
_entity_poly.type
_entity_poly.pdbx_seq_one_letter_code
_entity_poly.pdbx_strand_id
1 'polypeptide(L)'
;TIEASYDDYLLNKIEKAEGIWFAGGNQWTYVNYWKNTPVDSLINEAIKKRNIVIGGTSAGMAILGEKIFSAEFGSLSSIEALNDPFNGKVSIDSMKYISIPFLNDVITDTHYSERNRYGRHVTMMARLKINGESKGIGLDEKWQLFKPILCRTACTIIITLHILTSFNCR
;
A
#
# COMPACT_ATOMS: atom_id res chain seq x y z
N THR A 1 -12.07 11.26 10.79
CA THR A 1 -12.94 10.45 11.64
C THR A 1 -13.70 9.44 10.79
N ILE A 2 -14.23 8.40 11.38
CA ILE A 2 -15.02 7.38 10.67
C ILE A 2 -16.32 7.98 10.10
N GLU A 3 -16.89 8.98 10.76
CA GLU A 3 -18.10 9.68 10.29
C GLU A 3 -17.88 10.32 8.91
N ALA A 4 -16.69 10.85 8.66
CA ALA A 4 -16.34 11.41 7.35
C ALA A 4 -16.43 10.38 6.21
N SER A 5 -16.34 9.08 6.52
CA SER A 5 -16.46 8.01 5.52
C SER A 5 -17.89 7.78 5.04
N TYR A 6 -18.85 8.46 5.65
CA TYR A 6 -20.27 8.44 5.31
C TYR A 6 -20.80 9.82 4.89
N ASP A 7 -19.91 10.79 4.74
CA ASP A 7 -20.27 12.15 4.32
C ASP A 7 -20.62 12.21 2.83
N ASP A 8 -21.84 12.60 2.51
CA ASP A 8 -22.36 12.62 1.14
C ASP A 8 -21.53 13.51 0.20
N TYR A 9 -20.98 14.62 0.70
CA TYR A 9 -20.15 15.49 -0.11
C TYR A 9 -18.84 14.78 -0.50
N LEU A 10 -18.19 14.11 0.44
CA LEU A 10 -16.98 13.34 0.19
C LEU A 10 -17.26 12.18 -0.79
N LEU A 11 -18.32 11.42 -0.54
CA LEU A 11 -18.71 10.29 -1.41
C LEU A 11 -18.98 10.74 -2.84
N ASN A 12 -19.69 11.84 -3.03
CA ASN A 12 -19.94 12.42 -4.36
C ASN A 12 -18.64 12.87 -5.05
N LYS A 13 -17.66 13.39 -4.30
CA LYS A 13 -16.34 13.76 -4.84
C LYS A 13 -15.56 12.53 -5.31
N ILE A 14 -15.55 11.44 -4.54
CA ILE A 14 -14.90 10.20 -4.94
C ILE A 14 -15.56 9.57 -6.15
N GLU A 15 -16.90 9.57 -6.19
CA GLU A 15 -17.67 9.04 -7.32
C GLU A 15 -17.34 9.74 -8.64
N LYS A 16 -17.07 11.04 -8.62
CA LYS A 16 -16.75 11.85 -9.80
C LYS A 16 -15.25 12.03 -10.07
N ALA A 17 -14.39 11.54 -9.19
CA ALA A 17 -12.96 11.74 -9.33
C ALA A 17 -12.39 10.99 -10.54
N GLU A 18 -11.55 11.66 -11.32
CA GLU A 18 -10.76 11.07 -12.42
C GLU A 18 -9.41 10.53 -11.94
N GLY A 19 -8.99 10.94 -10.76
CA GLY A 19 -7.79 10.47 -10.07
C GLY A 19 -7.92 10.61 -8.57
N ILE A 20 -7.27 9.70 -7.82
CA ILE A 20 -7.23 9.72 -6.36
C ILE A 20 -5.78 9.65 -5.91
N TRP A 21 -5.40 10.59 -5.06
CA TRP A 21 -4.07 10.64 -4.46
C TRP A 21 -4.16 10.54 -2.94
N PHE A 22 -3.50 9.53 -2.38
CA PHE A 22 -3.41 9.36 -0.93
C PHE A 22 -2.19 10.12 -0.39
N ALA A 23 -2.44 11.06 0.49
CA ALA A 23 -1.38 11.86 1.13
C ALA A 23 -0.56 11.03 2.13
N GLY A 24 0.57 11.57 2.55
CA GLY A 24 1.33 11.04 3.68
C GLY A 24 0.59 11.23 5.01
N GLY A 25 1.07 10.57 6.06
CA GLY A 25 0.49 10.64 7.40
C GLY A 25 0.65 9.33 8.17
N ASN A 26 -0.43 8.85 8.75
CA ASN A 26 -0.49 7.56 9.45
C ASN A 26 -1.36 6.58 8.65
N GLN A 27 -0.76 5.48 8.16
CA GLN A 27 -1.48 4.48 7.38
C GLN A 27 -2.57 3.76 8.17
N TRP A 28 -2.43 3.61 9.48
CA TRP A 28 -3.47 3.05 10.34
C TRP A 28 -4.76 3.89 10.31
N THR A 29 -4.63 5.21 10.22
CA THR A 29 -5.78 6.10 10.10
C THR A 29 -6.61 5.79 8.84
N TYR A 30 -5.95 5.54 7.71
CA TYR A 30 -6.61 5.15 6.47
C TYR A 30 -7.35 3.82 6.62
N VAL A 31 -6.65 2.80 7.14
CA VAL A 31 -7.24 1.46 7.32
C VAL A 31 -8.40 1.50 8.31
N ASN A 32 -8.18 2.12 9.49
CA ASN A 32 -9.14 2.11 10.59
C ASN A 32 -10.43 2.89 10.29
N TYR A 33 -10.33 3.97 9.50
CA TYR A 33 -11.50 4.83 9.26
C TYR A 33 -12.21 4.53 7.94
N TRP A 34 -11.51 4.01 6.92
CA TRP A 34 -12.08 3.91 5.58
C TRP A 34 -12.38 2.47 5.15
N LYS A 35 -11.64 1.49 5.64
CA LYS A 35 -11.85 0.10 5.30
C LYS A 35 -13.27 -0.37 5.68
N ASN A 36 -13.92 -1.09 4.78
CA ASN A 36 -15.30 -1.56 4.92
C ASN A 36 -16.35 -0.44 5.06
N THR A 37 -16.08 0.73 4.51
CA THR A 37 -16.99 1.88 4.48
C THR A 37 -17.40 2.21 3.04
N PRO A 38 -18.37 3.14 2.84
CA PRO A 38 -18.69 3.63 1.49
C PRO A 38 -17.50 4.22 0.74
N VAL A 39 -16.56 4.88 1.43
CA VAL A 39 -15.31 5.40 0.82
C VAL A 39 -14.50 4.28 0.18
N ASP A 40 -14.26 3.18 0.90
CA ASP A 40 -13.58 1.99 0.38
C ASP A 40 -14.29 1.42 -0.86
N SER A 41 -15.59 1.25 -0.77
CA SER A 41 -16.40 0.73 -1.87
C SER A 41 -16.31 1.58 -3.13
N LEU A 42 -16.46 2.90 -3.01
CA LEU A 42 -16.39 3.84 -4.13
C LEU A 42 -14.97 3.93 -4.75
N ILE A 43 -13.93 3.89 -3.94
CA ILE A 43 -12.54 3.85 -4.42
C ILE A 43 -12.33 2.59 -5.26
N ASN A 44 -12.72 1.43 -4.74
CA ASN A 44 -12.58 0.16 -5.46
C ASN A 44 -13.43 0.10 -6.74
N GLU A 45 -14.63 0.67 -6.72
CA GLU A 45 -15.47 0.83 -7.91
C GLU A 45 -14.81 1.73 -8.96
N ALA A 46 -14.28 2.87 -8.53
CA ALA A 46 -13.57 3.79 -9.41
C ALA A 46 -12.35 3.13 -10.09
N ILE A 47 -11.58 2.34 -9.34
CA ILE A 47 -10.44 1.58 -9.88
C ILE A 47 -10.90 0.54 -10.90
N LYS A 48 -11.96 -0.23 -10.58
CA LYS A 48 -12.39 -1.37 -11.39
C LYS A 48 -13.18 -0.96 -12.63
N LYS A 49 -14.15 -0.04 -12.48
CA LYS A 49 -15.09 0.32 -13.54
C LYS A 49 -14.64 1.53 -14.37
N ARG A 50 -14.04 2.52 -13.72
CA ARG A 50 -13.64 3.77 -14.38
C ARG A 50 -12.16 3.83 -14.75
N ASN A 51 -11.36 2.88 -14.25
CA ASN A 51 -9.92 2.80 -14.50
C ASN A 51 -9.17 4.10 -14.19
N ILE A 52 -9.52 4.76 -13.09
CA ILE A 52 -8.94 6.06 -12.69
C ILE A 52 -7.44 5.96 -12.37
N VAL A 53 -6.77 7.11 -12.40
CA VAL A 53 -5.41 7.22 -11.87
C VAL A 53 -5.46 7.12 -10.35
N ILE A 54 -4.60 6.28 -9.77
CA ILE A 54 -4.47 6.17 -8.33
C ILE A 54 -3.00 6.19 -7.93
N GLY A 55 -2.68 6.89 -6.87
CA GLY A 55 -1.32 6.97 -6.36
C GLY A 55 -1.29 7.44 -4.91
N GLY A 56 -0.10 7.47 -4.33
CA GLY A 56 0.07 7.92 -2.96
C GLY A 56 1.53 8.18 -2.61
N THR A 57 1.71 8.91 -1.52
CA THR A 57 3.04 9.20 -0.95
C THR A 57 3.10 8.75 0.50
N SER A 58 4.24 8.24 0.95
CA SER A 58 4.47 7.78 2.33
C SER A 58 3.36 6.82 2.80
N ALA A 59 2.63 7.15 3.86
CA ALA A 59 1.51 6.33 4.35
C ALA A 59 0.47 6.03 3.26
N GLY A 60 0.17 7.00 2.39
CA GLY A 60 -0.75 6.80 1.28
C GLY A 60 -0.25 5.82 0.23
N MET A 61 1.07 5.73 0.03
CA MET A 61 1.67 4.69 -0.81
C MET A 61 1.68 3.33 -0.10
N ALA A 62 1.94 3.31 1.21
CA ALA A 62 2.00 2.08 1.99
C ALA A 62 0.68 1.29 2.02
N ILE A 63 -0.46 1.93 1.72
CA ILE A 63 -1.78 1.29 1.67
C ILE A 63 -2.20 0.82 0.27
N LEU A 64 -1.38 1.02 -0.76
CA LEU A 64 -1.75 0.66 -2.14
C LEU A 64 -1.53 -0.82 -2.46
N GLY A 65 -0.67 -1.51 -1.72
CA GLY A 65 -0.49 -2.96 -1.85
C GLY A 65 -1.71 -3.74 -1.36
N GLU A 66 -1.93 -4.95 -1.88
CA GLU A 66 -2.97 -5.82 -1.33
C GLU A 66 -2.67 -6.23 0.11
N LYS A 67 -1.39 -6.39 0.43
CA LYS A 67 -0.90 -6.64 1.78
C LYS A 67 -0.40 -5.33 2.37
N ILE A 68 -0.89 -4.97 3.53
CA ILE A 68 -0.61 -3.67 4.16
C ILE A 68 0.07 -3.88 5.50
N PHE A 69 1.23 -3.25 5.69
CA PHE A 69 1.74 -3.00 7.03
C PHE A 69 0.92 -1.86 7.63
N SER A 70 -0.05 -2.19 8.49
CA SER A 70 -0.99 -1.19 9.02
C SER A 70 -0.35 -0.21 9.99
N ALA A 71 0.72 -0.62 10.67
CA ALA A 71 1.33 0.11 11.78
C ALA A 71 0.32 0.40 12.93
N GLU A 72 -0.69 -0.44 13.11
CA GLU A 72 -1.69 -0.34 14.18
C GLU A 72 -1.05 -0.23 15.56
N PHE A 73 -0.02 -1.03 15.80
CA PHE A 73 0.74 -1.04 17.06
C PHE A 73 2.00 -0.19 17.02
N GLY A 74 2.04 0.78 16.11
CA GLY A 74 3.15 1.72 15.92
C GLY A 74 4.16 1.28 14.86
N SER A 75 5.18 2.12 14.67
CA SER A 75 6.25 1.84 13.71
C SER A 75 7.17 0.74 14.23
N LEU A 76 7.76 -0.01 13.29
CA LEU A 76 8.74 -1.07 13.55
C LEU A 76 10.04 -0.73 12.82
N SER A 77 11.17 -0.79 13.52
CA SER A 77 12.48 -0.68 12.89
C SER A 77 12.94 -2.02 12.29
N SER A 78 13.90 -1.97 11.37
CA SER A 78 14.50 -3.19 10.81
C SER A 78 15.18 -4.05 11.87
N ILE A 79 15.82 -3.43 12.86
CA ILE A 79 16.50 -4.16 13.94
C ILE A 79 15.49 -4.90 14.82
N GLU A 80 14.41 -4.23 15.22
CA GLU A 80 13.33 -4.88 15.99
C GLU A 80 12.73 -6.06 15.21
N ALA A 81 12.45 -5.87 13.91
CA ALA A 81 11.87 -6.90 13.07
C ALA A 81 12.78 -8.12 12.86
N LEU A 82 14.08 -7.90 12.68
CA LEU A 82 15.04 -8.98 12.47
C LEU A 82 15.35 -9.75 13.76
N ASN A 83 15.39 -9.05 14.91
CA ASN A 83 15.61 -9.69 16.20
C ASN A 83 14.39 -10.50 16.68
N ASP A 84 13.21 -10.05 16.35
CA ASP A 84 11.95 -10.74 16.67
C ASP A 84 11.00 -10.69 15.45
N PRO A 85 11.11 -11.65 14.52
CA PRO A 85 10.27 -11.69 13.33
C PRO A 85 8.77 -11.87 13.63
N PHE A 86 8.41 -12.31 14.81
CA PHE A 86 7.02 -12.46 15.27
C PHE A 86 6.57 -11.34 16.21
N ASN A 87 7.34 -10.26 16.30
CA ASN A 87 6.99 -9.09 17.08
C ASN A 87 5.54 -8.62 16.77
N GLY A 88 4.78 -8.32 17.82
CA GLY A 88 3.39 -7.90 17.70
C GLY A 88 3.18 -6.62 16.88
N LYS A 89 4.22 -5.75 16.78
CA LYS A 89 4.18 -4.57 15.93
C LYS A 89 4.20 -4.91 14.43
N VAL A 90 4.55 -6.13 14.02
CA VAL A 90 4.47 -6.56 12.62
C VAL A 90 2.99 -6.80 12.27
N SER A 91 2.21 -5.75 12.25
CA SER A 91 0.78 -5.78 11.95
C SER A 91 0.56 -5.76 10.44
N ILE A 92 0.39 -6.96 9.85
CA ILE A 92 0.12 -7.10 8.43
C ILE A 92 -1.38 -7.36 8.24
N ASP A 93 -2.04 -6.43 7.57
CA ASP A 93 -3.42 -6.61 7.13
C ASP A 93 -3.43 -7.21 5.72
N SER A 94 -3.99 -8.41 5.60
CA SER A 94 -4.16 -9.12 4.34
C SER A 94 -5.58 -9.06 3.79
N MET A 95 -6.47 -8.37 4.49
CA MET A 95 -7.83 -8.18 4.01
C MET A 95 -7.83 -7.08 2.94
N LYS A 96 -8.42 -7.36 1.78
CA LYS A 96 -8.49 -6.44 0.65
C LYS A 96 -9.10 -5.10 1.08
N TYR A 97 -8.28 -4.07 1.14
CA TYR A 97 -8.71 -2.70 1.36
C TYR A 97 -8.82 -1.99 0.00
N ILE A 98 -7.70 -1.63 -0.64
CA ILE A 98 -7.70 -1.07 -1.99
C ILE A 98 -7.23 -2.16 -2.95
N SER A 99 -8.05 -2.51 -3.94
CA SER A 99 -7.78 -3.59 -4.88
C SER A 99 -7.23 -3.05 -6.20
N ILE A 100 -5.92 -2.95 -6.30
CA ILE A 100 -5.22 -2.56 -7.53
C ILE A 100 -4.74 -3.83 -8.23
N PRO A 101 -5.22 -4.15 -9.45
CA PRO A 101 -5.01 -5.47 -10.07
C PRO A 101 -3.55 -5.90 -10.21
N PHE A 102 -2.61 -4.98 -10.46
CA PHE A 102 -1.20 -5.30 -10.61
C PHE A 102 -0.41 -5.30 -9.28
N LEU A 103 -1.06 -4.99 -8.15
CA LEU A 103 -0.51 -5.03 -6.80
C LEU A 103 -1.09 -6.19 -5.96
N ASN A 104 -1.64 -7.20 -6.62
CA ASN A 104 -2.07 -8.43 -5.95
C ASN A 104 -0.85 -9.13 -5.34
N ASP A 105 -1.01 -9.61 -4.11
CA ASP A 105 0.03 -10.24 -3.30
C ASP A 105 1.28 -9.37 -3.06
N VAL A 106 1.15 -8.06 -3.23
CA VAL A 106 2.23 -7.10 -3.00
C VAL A 106 2.05 -6.44 -1.64
N ILE A 107 3.16 -6.38 -0.88
CA ILE A 107 3.30 -5.47 0.26
C ILE A 107 4.18 -4.29 -0.14
N THR A 108 3.74 -3.10 0.17
CA THR A 108 4.47 -1.87 -0.14
C THR A 108 5.08 -1.26 1.11
N ASP A 109 6.30 -0.72 0.99
CA ASP A 109 6.95 0.05 2.05
C ASP A 109 7.58 1.33 1.49
N THR A 110 7.77 2.34 2.33
CA THR A 110 8.16 3.70 1.94
C THR A 110 9.36 4.18 2.73
N HIS A 111 9.98 5.31 2.34
CA HIS A 111 11.17 5.82 3.00
C HIS A 111 12.24 4.73 3.17
N TYR A 112 12.46 3.98 2.11
CA TYR A 112 13.02 2.63 2.19
C TYR A 112 14.49 2.66 2.62
N SER A 113 15.33 3.39 1.92
CA SER A 113 16.74 3.60 2.30
C SER A 113 16.91 4.67 3.37
N GLU A 114 16.13 5.75 3.32
CA GLU A 114 16.24 6.86 4.27
C GLU A 114 16.00 6.43 5.72
N ARG A 115 15.11 5.45 5.92
CA ARG A 115 14.78 4.92 7.26
C ARG A 115 15.28 3.50 7.48
N ASN A 116 16.18 3.01 6.60
CA ASN A 116 16.73 1.66 6.67
C ASN A 116 15.64 0.58 6.88
N ARG A 117 14.63 0.57 6.02
CA ARG A 117 13.45 -0.30 6.16
C ARG A 117 13.60 -1.69 5.54
N TYR A 118 14.76 -2.00 4.98
CA TYR A 118 15.05 -3.30 4.35
C TYR A 118 14.72 -4.50 5.25
N GLY A 119 15.23 -4.50 6.49
CA GLY A 119 15.06 -5.61 7.41
C GLY A 119 13.61 -5.86 7.81
N ARG A 120 12.86 -4.79 8.12
CA ARG A 120 11.44 -4.94 8.45
C ARG A 120 10.63 -5.45 7.26
N HIS A 121 10.93 -4.98 6.04
CA HIS A 121 10.23 -5.40 4.84
C HIS A 121 10.49 -6.87 4.51
N VAL A 122 11.74 -7.31 4.60
CA VAL A 122 12.11 -8.73 4.45
C VAL A 122 11.38 -9.59 5.48
N THR A 123 11.31 -9.16 6.75
CA THR A 123 10.57 -9.86 7.80
C THR A 123 9.07 -9.96 7.46
N MET A 124 8.47 -8.87 7.01
CA MET A 124 7.06 -8.88 6.58
C MET A 124 6.81 -9.84 5.41
N MET A 125 7.68 -9.82 4.39
CA MET A 125 7.61 -10.74 3.26
C MET A 125 7.77 -12.20 3.69
N ALA A 126 8.71 -12.49 4.59
CA ALA A 126 8.92 -13.84 5.12
C ALA A 126 7.68 -14.36 5.86
N ARG A 127 7.03 -13.52 6.67
CA ARG A 127 5.77 -13.88 7.34
C ARG A 127 4.62 -14.12 6.37
N LEU A 128 4.53 -13.31 5.32
CA LEU A 128 3.52 -13.49 4.27
C LEU A 128 3.75 -14.77 3.47
N LYS A 129 5.02 -15.13 3.19
CA LYS A 129 5.38 -16.34 2.46
C LYS A 129 4.97 -17.63 3.17
N ILE A 130 4.87 -17.63 4.49
CA ILE A 130 4.37 -18.79 5.26
C ILE A 130 2.93 -19.14 4.84
N ASN A 131 2.16 -18.14 4.40
CA ASN A 131 0.74 -18.28 4.03
C ASN A 131 0.51 -18.20 2.51
N GLY A 132 1.56 -18.16 1.68
CA GLY A 132 1.48 -18.05 0.23
C GLY A 132 2.64 -17.29 -0.39
N GLU A 133 2.50 -16.87 -1.64
CA GLU A 133 3.47 -16.01 -2.31
C GLU A 133 3.22 -14.54 -1.94
N SER A 134 4.31 -13.79 -1.75
CA SER A 134 4.25 -12.34 -1.61
C SER A 134 5.39 -11.67 -2.36
N LYS A 135 5.13 -10.48 -2.83
CA LYS A 135 6.09 -9.60 -3.50
C LYS A 135 6.24 -8.33 -2.67
N GLY A 136 7.42 -7.77 -2.63
CA GLY A 136 7.68 -6.52 -1.92
C GLY A 136 8.06 -5.40 -2.87
N ILE A 137 7.54 -4.21 -2.64
CA ILE A 137 7.92 -2.98 -3.32
C ILE A 137 8.32 -1.95 -2.26
N GLY A 138 9.61 -1.58 -2.23
CA GLY A 138 10.12 -0.51 -1.39
C GLY A 138 10.38 0.75 -2.21
N LEU A 139 9.92 1.91 -1.75
CA LEU A 139 10.11 3.19 -2.43
C LEU A 139 10.77 4.23 -1.51
N ASP A 140 11.69 4.96 -2.07
CA ASP A 140 12.39 6.08 -1.44
C ASP A 140 11.64 7.40 -1.62
N GLU A 141 12.05 8.46 -0.91
CA GLU A 141 11.31 9.73 -0.81
C GLU A 141 11.12 10.46 -2.15
N LYS A 142 12.01 10.23 -3.11
CA LYS A 142 11.96 10.87 -4.43
C LYS A 142 11.09 10.11 -5.46
N TRP A 143 10.48 9.00 -5.07
CA TRP A 143 9.75 8.12 -5.95
C TRP A 143 8.28 8.02 -5.56
N GLN A 144 7.44 7.81 -6.58
CA GLN A 144 5.99 7.68 -6.41
C GLN A 144 5.51 6.48 -7.22
N LEU A 145 4.56 5.75 -6.68
CA LEU A 145 3.90 4.66 -7.39
C LEU A 145 2.61 5.17 -8.02
N PHE A 146 2.52 5.08 -9.34
CA PHE A 146 1.32 5.40 -10.09
C PHE A 146 0.77 4.16 -10.79
N LYS A 147 -0.54 4.05 -10.87
CA LYS A 147 -1.19 3.22 -11.87
C LYS A 147 -1.21 3.99 -13.19
N PRO A 148 -0.48 3.56 -14.25
CA PRO A 148 -0.58 4.23 -15.53
C PRO A 148 -1.99 4.00 -16.11
N ILE A 149 -2.59 5.06 -16.61
CA ILE A 149 -3.71 4.92 -17.55
C ILE A 149 -3.12 4.28 -18.80
N LEU A 150 -3.76 3.27 -19.34
CA LEU A 150 -3.45 2.74 -20.67
C LEU A 150 -3.70 3.82 -21.73
N CYS A 151 -2.78 4.78 -21.81
CA CYS A 151 -2.72 5.67 -22.94
C CYS A 151 -2.01 4.92 -24.08
N ARG A 152 -2.63 4.84 -25.26
CA ARG A 152 -2.07 4.17 -26.44
C ARG A 152 -0.81 4.83 -27.01
N THR A 153 -0.27 5.83 -26.37
CA THR A 153 0.99 6.48 -26.70
C THR A 153 1.98 6.29 -25.56
N ALA A 154 3.12 5.72 -25.91
CA ALA A 154 4.19 5.31 -25.00
C ALA A 154 4.56 6.37 -23.97
N CYS A 155 4.24 6.13 -22.71
CA CYS A 155 4.81 6.84 -21.58
C CYS A 155 5.78 5.87 -20.89
N THR A 156 7.08 6.07 -21.12
CA THR A 156 8.13 5.29 -20.46
C THR A 156 8.19 5.73 -19.00
N ILE A 157 7.69 4.88 -18.08
CA ILE A 157 7.87 5.09 -16.66
C ILE A 157 9.23 4.51 -16.28
N ILE A 158 10.20 5.37 -15.99
CA ILE A 158 11.45 4.94 -15.37
C ILE A 158 11.17 4.78 -13.89
N ILE A 159 10.92 3.55 -13.48
CA ILE A 159 10.85 3.17 -12.06
C ILE A 159 12.17 2.51 -11.74
N THR A 160 13.02 3.15 -10.93
CA THR A 160 14.12 2.42 -10.29
C THR A 160 13.51 1.63 -9.15
N LEU A 161 13.07 0.43 -9.48
CA LEU A 161 12.37 -0.46 -8.58
C LEU A 161 13.42 -1.37 -7.92
N HIS A 162 13.61 -1.25 -6.62
CA HIS A 162 14.24 -2.31 -5.86
C HIS A 162 13.22 -3.44 -5.66
N ILE A 163 13.07 -4.28 -6.70
CA ILE A 163 12.24 -5.48 -6.59
C ILE A 163 13.05 -6.52 -5.84
N LEU A 164 12.68 -6.77 -4.61
CA LEU A 164 13.10 -7.99 -3.92
C LEU A 164 12.23 -9.14 -4.46
N THR A 165 12.69 -9.76 -5.54
CA THR A 165 12.09 -11.02 -6.00
C THR A 165 12.32 -12.09 -4.95
N SER A 166 11.34 -12.96 -4.77
CA SER A 166 11.36 -14.08 -3.83
C SER A 166 12.70 -14.81 -3.81
N PHE A 167 13.35 -14.85 -2.65
CA PHE A 167 14.48 -15.75 -2.42
C PHE A 167 13.95 -17.19 -2.51
N ASN A 168 14.34 -17.91 -3.57
CA ASN A 168 14.27 -19.36 -3.59
C ASN A 168 15.39 -19.89 -2.70
N CYS A 169 15.14 -20.08 -1.42
CA CYS A 169 15.94 -21.00 -0.62
C CYS A 169 15.48 -22.41 -0.96
N ARG A 170 16.32 -23.16 -1.70
CA ARG A 170 16.27 -24.61 -1.74
C ARG A 170 16.78 -25.17 -0.43
#